data_c39e88f8487b271d6073498978ef3d5d
#
_entry.id   c39e88f8487b271d6073498978ef3d5d
#
_cell.length_a   1.000
_cell.length_b   1.000
_cell.length_c   1.000
_cell.angle_alpha   90.00
_cell.angle_beta   90.00
_cell.angle_gamma   90.00
#
_symmetry.space_group_name_H-M   'P 1'
#
loop_
_entity.id
_entity.type
_entity.pdbx_description
1 polymer ?
#
loop_
_entity_poly.entity_id
_entity_poly.type
_entity_poly.pdbx_seq_one_letter_code
_entity_poly.pdbx_strand_id
1 'polypeptide(L)'
;AFQKWCKKRYKTIDAVNEAWGTAFWAQHMNDFSEIIPPRYIGDGNFMNPGKLLDYKRFSSDALKELYIAERDVLESITPGLPLTTNFMVSAGGSMLDYDDWGAEVDFVSNDHYFTPGEAHFDEVAYAASLMDGISRKEPWFQMEHSTSAVNWRPINYRAEPGSVV
;
A
#
# COMPACT_ATOMS: atom_id res chain seq x y z
N ALA A 1 -8.89 14.72 -8.39
CA ALA A 1 -8.87 14.03 -7.09
C ALA A 1 -7.68 14.49 -6.24
N PHE A 2 -6.40 14.29 -6.67
CA PHE A 2 -5.20 14.62 -5.89
C PHE A 2 -5.13 16.08 -5.43
N GLN A 3 -5.45 17.05 -6.28
CA GLN A 3 -5.53 18.49 -5.91
C GLN A 3 -6.51 18.73 -4.75
N LYS A 4 -7.67 18.07 -4.76
CA LYS A 4 -8.66 18.17 -3.67
C LYS A 4 -8.12 17.59 -2.37
N TRP A 5 -7.41 16.47 -2.45
CA TRP A 5 -6.74 15.85 -1.31
C TRP A 5 -5.67 16.78 -0.71
N CYS A 6 -4.80 17.35 -1.55
CA CYS A 6 -3.80 18.35 -1.11
C CYS A 6 -4.45 19.55 -0.43
N LYS A 7 -5.54 20.07 -1.02
CA LYS A 7 -6.27 21.20 -0.43
C LYS A 7 -6.90 20.86 0.92
N LYS A 8 -7.44 19.65 1.08
CA LYS A 8 -7.97 19.16 2.36
C LYS A 8 -6.86 19.04 3.41
N ARG A 9 -5.66 18.57 3.02
CA ARG A 9 -4.53 18.35 3.92
C ARG A 9 -3.82 19.64 4.34
N TYR A 10 -3.47 20.47 3.38
CA TYR A 10 -2.58 21.63 3.58
C TYR A 10 -3.30 22.96 3.76
N LYS A 11 -4.53 23.10 3.33
CA LYS A 11 -5.39 24.28 3.37
C LYS A 11 -4.92 25.44 2.46
N THR A 12 -3.63 25.72 2.36
CA THR A 12 -3.05 26.77 1.53
C THR A 12 -1.98 26.21 0.57
N ILE A 13 -1.77 26.90 -0.54
CA ILE A 13 -0.72 26.51 -1.50
C ILE A 13 0.68 26.75 -0.92
N ASP A 14 0.84 27.76 -0.09
CA ASP A 14 2.10 28.05 0.57
C ASP A 14 2.51 26.90 1.50
N ALA A 15 1.58 26.32 2.23
CA ALA A 15 1.85 25.14 3.07
C ALA A 15 2.27 23.92 2.25
N VAL A 16 1.73 23.74 1.04
CA VAL A 16 2.20 22.70 0.10
C VAL A 16 3.63 22.99 -0.34
N ASN A 17 3.91 24.24 -0.75
CA ASN A 17 5.23 24.66 -1.19
C ASN A 17 6.29 24.45 -0.10
N GLU A 18 5.97 24.78 1.14
CA GLU A 18 6.84 24.56 2.29
C GLU A 18 7.07 23.05 2.53
N ALA A 19 6.01 22.25 2.61
CA ALA A 19 6.08 20.83 2.88
C ALA A 19 6.85 20.03 1.80
N TRP A 20 6.75 20.46 0.54
CA TRP A 20 7.44 19.81 -0.58
C TRP A 20 8.80 20.45 -0.90
N GLY A 21 9.17 21.56 -0.25
CA GLY A 21 10.42 22.26 -0.52
C GLY A 21 10.53 22.76 -1.96
N THR A 22 9.46 23.35 -2.50
CA THR A 22 9.35 23.71 -3.92
C THR A 22 10.13 24.95 -4.34
N ALA A 23 10.81 25.61 -3.42
CA ALA A 23 11.70 26.75 -3.73
C ALA A 23 12.91 26.35 -4.61
N PHE A 24 13.12 25.04 -4.79
CA PHE A 24 14.23 24.48 -5.57
C PHE A 24 13.81 24.21 -7.02
N TRP A 25 14.63 24.64 -7.98
CA TRP A 25 14.46 24.42 -9.43
C TRP A 25 13.09 24.81 -9.98
N ALA A 26 12.60 26.00 -9.58
CA ALA A 26 11.35 26.56 -10.09
C ALA A 26 10.13 25.63 -9.95
N GLN A 27 10.08 24.83 -8.89
CA GLN A 27 8.95 23.93 -8.62
C GLN A 27 7.80 24.63 -7.86
N HIS A 28 7.99 25.91 -7.48
CA HIS A 28 7.01 26.69 -6.75
C HIS A 28 5.68 26.77 -7.50
N MET A 29 4.59 26.57 -6.77
CA MET A 29 3.22 26.64 -7.27
C MET A 29 2.48 27.81 -6.66
N ASN A 30 1.65 28.49 -7.47
CA ASN A 30 0.86 29.63 -7.05
C ASN A 30 -0.60 29.26 -6.72
N ASP A 31 -1.08 28.13 -7.25
CA ASP A 31 -2.43 27.67 -7.06
C ASP A 31 -2.51 26.14 -7.05
N PHE A 32 -3.53 25.58 -6.38
CA PHE A 32 -3.76 24.13 -6.33
C PHE A 32 -4.00 23.50 -7.69
N SER A 33 -4.48 24.25 -8.68
CA SER A 33 -4.68 23.76 -10.05
C SER A 33 -3.38 23.40 -10.77
N GLU A 34 -2.25 23.94 -10.33
CA GLU A 34 -0.91 23.63 -10.84
C GLU A 34 -0.36 22.29 -10.33
N ILE A 35 -0.98 21.71 -9.30
CA ILE A 35 -0.60 20.41 -8.78
C ILE A 35 -1.01 19.32 -9.78
N ILE A 36 -0.02 18.63 -10.31
CA ILE A 36 -0.20 17.43 -11.15
C ILE A 36 0.37 16.20 -10.44
N PRO A 37 -0.13 14.98 -10.73
CA PRO A 37 0.48 13.76 -10.23
C PRO A 37 1.98 13.69 -10.55
N PRO A 38 2.78 12.96 -9.76
CA PRO A 38 4.19 12.74 -10.07
C PRO A 38 4.35 12.17 -11.48
N ARG A 39 5.33 12.66 -12.22
CA ARG A 39 5.68 12.20 -13.56
C ARG A 39 7.18 11.98 -13.63
N TYR A 40 7.57 10.93 -14.32
CA TYR A 40 8.98 10.76 -14.69
C TYR A 40 9.34 11.83 -15.72
N ILE A 41 10.39 12.59 -15.44
CA ILE A 41 10.97 13.59 -16.32
C ILE A 41 12.41 13.19 -16.58
N GLY A 42 12.76 12.98 -17.82
CA GLY A 42 14.09 12.51 -18.20
C GLY A 42 14.38 11.10 -17.71
N ASP A 43 15.47 10.91 -17.00
CA ASP A 43 15.90 9.62 -16.45
C ASP A 43 15.18 9.19 -15.16
N GLY A 44 14.16 9.91 -14.76
CA GLY A 44 13.34 9.58 -13.59
C GLY A 44 13.91 9.96 -12.22
N ASN A 45 15.10 10.58 -12.17
CA ASN A 45 15.81 10.86 -10.92
C ASN A 45 15.39 12.17 -10.22
N PHE A 46 14.51 12.97 -10.84
CA PHE A 46 14.20 14.33 -10.36
C PHE A 46 12.74 14.51 -9.94
N MET A 47 12.15 13.49 -9.32
CA MET A 47 10.83 13.67 -8.70
C MET A 47 10.97 14.30 -7.32
N ASN A 48 10.12 15.28 -7.03
CA ASN A 48 10.02 15.86 -5.70
C ASN A 48 9.59 14.77 -4.70
N PRO A 49 10.40 14.45 -3.68
CA PRO A 49 10.13 13.34 -2.77
C PRO A 49 8.90 13.58 -1.90
N GLY A 50 8.64 14.82 -1.47
CA GLY A 50 7.46 15.19 -0.70
C GLY A 50 6.18 15.00 -1.49
N LYS A 51 6.17 15.45 -2.75
CA LYS A 51 5.07 15.24 -3.68
C LYS A 51 4.83 13.75 -3.97
N LEU A 52 5.88 12.96 -4.14
CA LEU A 52 5.77 11.52 -4.37
C LEU A 52 5.17 10.81 -3.15
N LEU A 53 5.65 11.16 -1.95
CA LEU A 53 5.12 10.60 -0.71
C LEU A 53 3.63 10.92 -0.53
N ASP A 54 3.25 12.17 -0.78
CA ASP A 54 1.85 12.57 -0.67
C ASP A 54 0.97 11.97 -1.76
N TYR A 55 1.51 11.69 -2.93
CA TYR A 55 0.77 10.95 -3.95
C TYR A 55 0.52 9.50 -3.55
N LYS A 56 1.49 8.85 -2.89
CA LYS A 56 1.31 7.52 -2.29
C LYS A 56 0.24 7.53 -1.19
N ARG A 57 0.29 8.51 -0.29
CA ARG A 57 -0.74 8.70 0.74
C ARG A 57 -2.12 8.91 0.14
N PHE A 58 -2.23 9.80 -0.83
CA PHE A 58 -3.47 10.01 -1.57
C PHE A 58 -3.99 8.72 -2.21
N SER A 59 -3.11 7.92 -2.81
CA SER A 59 -3.50 6.65 -3.45
C SER A 59 -4.01 5.65 -2.41
N SER A 60 -3.36 5.56 -1.25
CA SER A 60 -3.81 4.73 -0.14
C SER A 60 -5.18 5.17 0.38
N ASP A 61 -5.34 6.46 0.66
CA ASP A 61 -6.59 7.04 1.16
C ASP A 61 -7.75 6.81 0.18
N ALA A 62 -7.51 7.04 -1.11
CA ALA A 62 -8.55 6.91 -2.14
C ALA A 62 -9.04 5.46 -2.32
N LEU A 63 -8.12 4.49 -2.25
CA LEU A 63 -8.47 3.08 -2.29
C LEU A 63 -9.17 2.64 -1.01
N LYS A 64 -8.73 3.13 0.16
CA LYS A 64 -9.37 2.85 1.43
C LYS A 64 -10.80 3.41 1.48
N GLU A 65 -11.04 4.61 0.97
CA GLU A 65 -12.39 5.17 0.85
C GLU A 65 -13.31 4.28 0.00
N LEU A 66 -12.78 3.66 -1.07
CA LEU A 66 -13.53 2.70 -1.90
C LEU A 66 -13.86 1.42 -1.12
N TYR A 67 -12.87 0.84 -0.44
CA TYR A 67 -13.07 -0.34 0.41
C TYR A 67 -14.15 -0.09 1.49
N ILE A 68 -14.06 1.04 2.18
CA ILE A 68 -15.04 1.41 3.22
C ILE A 68 -16.45 1.50 2.62
N ALA A 69 -16.60 2.11 1.45
CA ALA A 69 -17.90 2.22 0.78
C ALA A 69 -18.48 0.84 0.40
N GLU A 70 -17.65 -0.09 -0.06
CA GLU A 70 -18.04 -1.46 -0.37
C GLU A 70 -18.39 -2.24 0.92
N ARG A 71 -17.55 -2.13 1.96
CA ARG A 71 -17.80 -2.73 3.27
C ARG A 71 -19.14 -2.30 3.85
N ASP A 72 -19.42 -1.00 3.86
CA ASP A 72 -20.66 -0.45 4.44
C ASP A 72 -21.91 -0.97 3.72
N VAL A 73 -21.82 -1.19 2.40
CA VAL A 73 -22.90 -1.83 1.63
C VAL A 73 -23.09 -3.29 2.05
N LEU A 74 -21.99 -4.05 2.12
CA LEU A 74 -22.03 -5.47 2.51
C LEU A 74 -22.55 -5.63 3.94
N GLU A 75 -22.08 -4.82 4.87
CA GLU A 75 -22.53 -4.85 6.26
C GLU A 75 -24.02 -4.53 6.40
N SER A 76 -24.56 -3.64 5.56
CA SER A 76 -25.99 -3.33 5.55
C SER A 76 -26.86 -4.52 5.09
N ILE A 77 -26.30 -5.45 4.31
CA ILE A 77 -27.00 -6.62 3.75
C ILE A 77 -26.77 -7.85 4.61
N THR A 78 -25.54 -8.06 5.09
CA THR A 78 -25.10 -9.22 5.86
C THR A 78 -24.41 -8.80 7.16
N PRO A 79 -25.14 -8.21 8.11
CA PRO A 79 -24.54 -7.68 9.34
C PRO A 79 -23.88 -8.80 10.16
N GLY A 80 -22.69 -8.52 10.69
CA GLY A 80 -21.94 -9.43 11.54
C GLY A 80 -21.13 -10.51 10.78
N LEU A 81 -21.10 -10.46 9.45
CA LEU A 81 -20.17 -11.25 8.68
C LEU A 81 -18.80 -10.51 8.63
N PRO A 82 -17.70 -11.12 9.12
CA PRO A 82 -16.41 -10.47 9.08
C PRO A 82 -15.94 -10.16 7.65
N LEU A 83 -15.44 -8.95 7.43
CA LEU A 83 -14.99 -8.46 6.13
C LEU A 83 -13.51 -8.12 6.17
N THR A 84 -12.80 -8.51 5.14
CA THR A 84 -11.38 -8.21 4.96
C THR A 84 -11.05 -8.01 3.48
N THR A 85 -9.79 -7.67 3.21
CA THR A 85 -9.23 -7.63 1.85
C THR A 85 -7.79 -8.10 1.88
N ASN A 86 -7.28 -8.54 0.75
CA ASN A 86 -5.93 -9.08 0.62
C ASN A 86 -4.88 -7.97 0.73
N PHE A 87 -3.96 -8.09 1.67
CA PHE A 87 -2.76 -7.26 1.74
C PHE A 87 -1.60 -7.95 1.03
N MET A 88 -0.61 -7.19 0.58
CA MET A 88 0.64 -7.69 0.01
C MET A 88 1.82 -6.91 0.63
N VAL A 89 2.03 -7.09 1.92
CA VAL A 89 2.94 -6.24 2.71
C VAL A 89 4.40 -6.37 2.30
N SER A 90 4.82 -7.50 1.74
CA SER A 90 6.18 -7.75 1.25
C SER A 90 6.38 -7.39 -0.22
N ALA A 91 5.32 -7.04 -0.95
CA ALA A 91 5.46 -6.64 -2.34
C ALA A 91 6.12 -5.25 -2.44
N GLY A 92 7.28 -5.21 -3.06
CA GLY A 92 8.00 -3.97 -3.31
C GLY A 92 7.16 -2.98 -4.11
N GLY A 93 7.11 -1.72 -3.69
CA GLY A 93 6.41 -0.67 -4.42
C GLY A 93 4.94 -0.47 -4.04
N SER A 94 4.44 -1.13 -3.01
CA SER A 94 3.11 -0.83 -2.46
C SER A 94 2.96 0.67 -2.18
N MET A 95 1.81 1.21 -2.58
CA MET A 95 1.40 2.59 -2.29
C MET A 95 0.41 2.66 -1.13
N LEU A 96 0.21 1.56 -0.40
CA LEU A 96 -0.76 1.45 0.68
C LEU A 96 -0.09 1.64 2.04
N ASP A 97 -0.76 2.36 2.92
CA ASP A 97 -0.45 2.44 4.35
C ASP A 97 -1.20 1.31 5.06
N TYR A 98 -0.56 0.15 5.15
CA TYR A 98 -1.20 -1.04 5.70
C TYR A 98 -1.53 -0.93 7.20
N ASP A 99 -0.82 -0.10 7.96
CA ASP A 99 -1.16 0.13 9.37
C ASP A 99 -2.50 0.87 9.48
N ASP A 100 -2.70 1.90 8.66
CA ASP A 100 -3.95 2.66 8.57
C ASP A 100 -5.11 1.80 8.02
N TRP A 101 -4.81 0.92 7.04
CA TRP A 101 -5.79 -0.02 6.50
C TRP A 101 -6.16 -1.13 7.48
N GLY A 102 -5.20 -1.60 8.28
CA GLY A 102 -5.44 -2.64 9.28
C GLY A 102 -6.47 -2.26 10.34
N ALA A 103 -6.71 -0.97 10.54
CA ALA A 103 -7.74 -0.47 11.45
C ALA A 103 -9.16 -0.52 10.86
N GLU A 104 -9.31 -0.73 9.55
CA GLU A 104 -10.59 -0.70 8.83
C GLU A 104 -11.12 -2.09 8.46
N VAL A 105 -10.32 -3.13 8.60
CA VAL A 105 -10.72 -4.52 8.34
C VAL A 105 -11.03 -5.26 9.64
N ASP A 106 -11.94 -6.23 9.59
CA ASP A 106 -12.29 -7.04 10.77
C ASP A 106 -11.18 -8.01 11.18
N PHE A 107 -10.38 -8.44 10.22
CA PHE A 107 -9.13 -9.17 10.45
C PHE A 107 -8.17 -8.91 9.30
N VAL A 108 -6.88 -8.92 9.60
CA VAL A 108 -5.83 -8.66 8.61
C VAL A 108 -5.52 -9.94 7.84
N SER A 109 -5.39 -9.83 6.52
CA SER A 109 -4.99 -10.96 5.68
C SER A 109 -3.89 -10.56 4.69
N ASN A 110 -3.05 -11.50 4.30
CA ASN A 110 -1.89 -11.27 3.44
C ASN A 110 -1.76 -12.29 2.33
N ASP A 111 -1.36 -11.82 1.16
CA ASP A 111 -0.92 -12.65 0.04
C ASP A 111 0.61 -12.67 0.03
N HIS A 112 1.21 -13.83 0.17
CA HIS A 112 2.64 -13.98 0.17
C HIS A 112 3.08 -15.15 -0.71
N TYR A 113 3.81 -14.85 -1.77
CA TYR A 113 4.33 -15.81 -2.72
C TYR A 113 5.85 -15.84 -2.67
N PHE A 114 6.44 -16.49 -1.68
CA PHE A 114 7.90 -16.64 -1.59
C PHE A 114 8.45 -17.41 -2.79
N THR A 115 9.74 -17.29 -3.07
CA THR A 115 10.42 -18.01 -4.15
C THR A 115 10.95 -19.33 -3.61
N PRO A 116 10.39 -20.50 -3.99
CA PRO A 116 10.90 -21.80 -3.57
C PRO A 116 12.30 -22.07 -4.13
N GLY A 117 13.04 -23.00 -3.52
CA GLY A 117 14.33 -23.50 -3.99
C GLY A 117 15.55 -22.89 -3.32
N GLU A 118 15.39 -21.75 -2.66
CA GLU A 118 16.38 -21.17 -1.74
C GLU A 118 15.73 -21.00 -0.37
N ALA A 119 16.53 -20.89 0.67
CA ALA A 119 16.00 -20.68 2.02
C ALA A 119 15.54 -19.22 2.19
N HIS A 120 14.31 -18.91 1.80
CA HIS A 120 13.69 -17.58 1.98
C HIS A 120 12.91 -17.47 3.30
N PHE A 121 13.37 -18.13 4.34
CA PHE A 121 12.75 -18.03 5.68
C PHE A 121 12.78 -16.62 6.25
N ASP A 122 13.77 -15.83 5.90
CA ASP A 122 13.88 -14.42 6.24
C ASP A 122 12.77 -13.58 5.58
N GLU A 123 12.43 -13.83 4.33
CA GLU A 123 11.32 -13.17 3.61
C GLU A 123 9.97 -13.49 4.29
N VAL A 124 9.73 -14.77 4.59
CA VAL A 124 8.51 -15.22 5.28
C VAL A 124 8.43 -14.65 6.68
N ALA A 125 9.52 -14.70 7.44
CA ALA A 125 9.58 -14.17 8.82
C ALA A 125 9.38 -12.66 8.84
N TYR A 126 9.94 -11.94 7.85
CA TYR A 126 9.74 -10.50 7.70
C TYR A 126 8.27 -10.16 7.42
N ALA A 127 7.64 -10.84 6.45
CA ALA A 127 6.24 -10.62 6.14
C ALA A 127 5.33 -10.94 7.34
N ALA A 128 5.57 -12.05 8.03
CA ALA A 128 4.83 -12.43 9.24
C ALA A 128 4.97 -11.36 10.34
N SER A 129 6.19 -10.87 10.57
CA SER A 129 6.44 -9.82 11.57
C SER A 129 5.74 -8.49 11.21
N LEU A 130 5.66 -8.14 9.93
CA LEU A 130 4.88 -6.99 9.48
C LEU A 130 3.39 -7.21 9.75
N MET A 131 2.87 -8.40 9.43
CA MET A 131 1.47 -8.74 9.67
C MET A 131 1.11 -8.70 11.15
N ASP A 132 1.97 -9.20 12.03
CA ASP A 132 1.81 -9.10 13.48
C ASP A 132 1.74 -7.64 13.96
N GLY A 133 2.53 -6.77 13.36
CA GLY A 133 2.50 -5.34 13.66
C GLY A 133 1.19 -4.69 13.20
N ILE A 134 0.78 -4.95 11.98
CA ILE A 134 -0.43 -4.38 11.36
C ILE A 134 -1.69 -4.90 12.07
N SER A 135 -1.74 -6.19 12.41
CA SER A 135 -2.84 -6.81 13.14
C SER A 135 -2.86 -6.46 14.63
N ARG A 136 -1.84 -5.71 15.12
CA ARG A 136 -1.70 -5.36 16.54
C ARG A 136 -1.62 -6.58 17.47
N LYS A 137 -0.99 -7.66 16.96
CA LYS A 137 -0.83 -8.97 17.59
C LYS A 137 -2.11 -9.79 17.72
N GLU A 138 -3.20 -9.37 17.08
CA GLU A 138 -4.33 -10.24 16.87
C GLU A 138 -4.00 -11.29 15.77
N PRO A 139 -4.65 -12.45 15.74
CA PRO A 139 -4.43 -13.42 14.67
C PRO A 139 -4.71 -12.81 13.28
N TRP A 140 -3.81 -13.09 12.35
CA TRP A 140 -3.98 -12.70 10.96
C TRP A 140 -4.05 -13.93 10.05
N PHE A 141 -4.47 -13.75 8.82
CA PHE A 141 -4.75 -14.85 7.90
C PHE A 141 -3.84 -14.81 6.66
N GLN A 142 -3.20 -15.95 6.34
CA GLN A 142 -2.53 -16.11 5.05
C GLN A 142 -3.58 -16.43 3.99
N MET A 143 -4.02 -15.42 3.23
CA MET A 143 -5.12 -15.52 2.28
C MET A 143 -4.68 -16.26 1.02
N GLU A 144 -3.51 -15.90 0.49
CA GLU A 144 -2.96 -16.50 -0.71
C GLU A 144 -1.53 -16.95 -0.52
N HIS A 145 -1.22 -18.09 -1.11
CA HIS A 145 0.11 -18.67 -1.13
C HIS A 145 0.24 -19.63 -2.31
N SER A 146 1.47 -19.87 -2.79
CA SER A 146 1.74 -20.86 -3.81
C SER A 146 2.76 -21.90 -3.33
N THR A 147 2.37 -23.16 -3.38
CA THR A 147 3.26 -24.30 -3.05
C THR A 147 4.09 -24.77 -4.25
N SER A 148 3.90 -24.18 -5.44
CA SER A 148 4.61 -24.57 -6.65
C SER A 148 4.69 -23.40 -7.66
N ALA A 149 4.26 -23.61 -8.89
CA ALA A 149 4.39 -22.64 -9.98
C ALA A 149 3.42 -21.47 -9.85
N VAL A 150 3.92 -20.28 -10.21
CA VAL A 150 3.13 -19.08 -10.48
C VAL A 150 3.36 -18.63 -11.93
N ASN A 151 2.36 -18.00 -12.53
CA ASN A 151 2.40 -17.66 -13.96
C ASN A 151 3.27 -16.44 -14.30
N TRP A 152 3.67 -15.65 -13.32
CA TRP A 152 4.50 -14.44 -13.50
C TRP A 152 6.01 -14.67 -13.34
N ARG A 153 6.45 -15.89 -12.97
CA ARG A 153 7.87 -16.24 -12.86
C ARG A 153 8.34 -16.99 -14.12
N PRO A 154 9.49 -16.63 -14.70
CA PRO A 154 10.03 -17.33 -15.84
C PRO A 154 10.54 -18.75 -15.50
N ILE A 155 10.98 -18.94 -14.24
CA ILE A 155 11.42 -20.24 -13.71
C ILE A 155 10.70 -20.46 -12.38
N ASN A 156 10.13 -21.64 -12.22
CA ASN A 156 9.43 -22.04 -11.00
C ASN A 156 10.12 -23.26 -10.38
N TYR A 157 10.23 -23.25 -9.07
CA TYR A 157 10.72 -24.36 -8.27
C TYR A 157 9.57 -24.90 -7.40
N ARG A 158 9.65 -26.16 -7.10
CA ARG A 158 8.74 -26.78 -6.13
C ARG A 158 9.15 -26.32 -4.72
N ALA A 159 8.18 -25.95 -3.91
CA ALA A 159 8.41 -25.73 -2.50
C ALA A 159 8.71 -27.06 -1.78
N GLU A 160 9.71 -27.04 -0.89
CA GLU A 160 9.99 -28.17 -0.03
C GLU A 160 8.88 -28.32 1.04
N PRO A 161 8.55 -29.56 1.45
CA PRO A 161 7.62 -29.78 2.55
C PRO A 161 8.05 -29.01 3.81
N GLY A 162 7.11 -28.30 4.42
CA GLY A 162 7.39 -27.50 5.61
C GLY A 162 7.96 -26.10 5.36
N SER A 163 8.13 -25.67 4.10
CA SER A 163 8.61 -24.30 3.78
C SER A 163 7.65 -23.18 4.18
N VAL A 164 6.43 -23.54 4.55
CA VAL A 164 5.32 -22.59 4.80
C VAL A 164 4.73 -22.75 6.20
N VAL A 165 5.34 -23.54 7.04
CA VAL A 165 4.84 -23.85 8.40
C VAL A 165 5.76 -23.26 9.45
#